data_4ecd8f88bbc0c2591ce01d9928e4c059
#
_entry.id   4ecd8f88bbc0c2591ce01d9928e4c059
#
_cell.length_a   1.000
_cell.length_b   1.000
_cell.length_c   1.000
_cell.angle_alpha   90.00
_cell.angle_beta   90.00
_cell.angle_gamma   90.00
#
_symmetry.space_group_name_H-M   'P 1'
#
loop_
_entity.id
_entity.type
_entity.pdbx_description
1 polymer ?
#
loop_
_entity_poly.entity_id
_entity_poly.type
_entity_poly.pdbx_seq_one_letter_code
_entity_poly.pdbx_strand_id
1 'polypeptide(L)'
;MANSATEQDYLSLGEGSNLFDDEARYFFKKRNQLTEYRDMDIKFGRNPSTNDLIIKSGDVAVKQSIKNLILTDFYERRMRPGVGSGIKKLLFEPADIITEIRIKDLIAETITNHEKRANIENISVKSTRDGLGYDVTIVFTIIGRDQPVTFSTFLEANRG
;
A
#
# COMPACT_ATOMS: atom_id res chain seq x y z
N MET A 1 31.62 -0.15 -2.35
CA MET A 1 30.48 0.07 -3.28
C MET A 1 30.27 -1.24 -4.03
N ALA A 2 29.30 -2.03 -3.66
CA ALA A 2 29.01 -3.31 -4.32
C ALA A 2 28.17 -3.02 -5.56
N ASN A 3 28.73 -3.29 -6.73
CA ASN A 3 28.09 -3.15 -8.02
C ASN A 3 27.02 -4.23 -8.12
N SER A 4 25.74 -3.84 -8.15
CA SER A 4 24.63 -4.76 -8.38
C SER A 4 24.63 -5.12 -9.86
N ALA A 5 25.17 -6.28 -10.21
CA ALA A 5 25.07 -6.81 -11.56
C ALA A 5 23.58 -6.99 -11.93
N THR A 6 23.18 -6.47 -13.09
CA THR A 6 21.82 -6.57 -13.60
C THR A 6 21.62 -7.91 -14.31
N GLU A 7 20.37 -8.33 -14.51
CA GLU A 7 20.01 -9.55 -15.23
C GLU A 7 20.65 -9.62 -16.63
N GLN A 8 20.88 -8.45 -17.26
CA GLN A 8 21.54 -8.34 -18.56
C GLN A 8 23.03 -8.65 -18.53
N ASP A 9 23.71 -8.44 -17.40
CA ASP A 9 25.15 -8.72 -17.25
C ASP A 9 25.42 -10.23 -17.24
N TYR A 10 24.44 -11.05 -16.83
CA TYR A 10 24.55 -12.51 -16.81
C TYR A 10 24.15 -13.16 -18.13
N LEU A 11 23.30 -12.52 -18.95
CA LEU A 11 22.90 -13.03 -20.25
C LEU A 11 23.99 -12.89 -21.32
N SER A 12 25.02 -12.08 -21.08
CA SER A 12 26.16 -11.88 -22.01
C SER A 12 27.28 -12.87 -21.85
N LEU A 13 27.25 -13.72 -20.84
CA LEU A 13 28.28 -14.76 -20.60
C LEU A 13 27.89 -16.08 -21.27
N GLY A 14 28.00 -16.13 -22.59
CA GLY A 14 28.24 -17.29 -23.42
C GLY A 14 27.37 -18.55 -23.23
N GLU A 15 26.78 -18.99 -24.31
CA GLU A 15 26.11 -20.29 -24.51
C GLU A 15 27.01 -21.47 -24.09
N GLY A 16 26.85 -21.91 -22.83
CA GLY A 16 27.60 -23.08 -22.36
C GLY A 16 27.29 -23.47 -20.92
N SER A 17 26.26 -24.24 -20.77
CA SER A 17 25.83 -25.07 -19.63
C SER A 17 24.55 -24.64 -18.93
N ASN A 18 23.47 -25.34 -19.23
CA ASN A 18 22.10 -25.14 -18.67
C ASN A 18 22.00 -25.28 -17.13
N LEU A 19 23.03 -25.83 -16.46
CA LEU A 19 23.03 -26.05 -15.01
C LEU A 19 23.22 -24.75 -14.20
N PHE A 20 24.06 -23.82 -14.69
CA PHE A 20 24.29 -22.53 -14.01
C PHE A 20 23.10 -21.56 -14.22
N ASP A 21 22.39 -21.68 -15.34
CA ASP A 21 21.25 -20.84 -15.68
C ASP A 21 20.05 -21.16 -14.78
N ASP A 22 19.83 -22.43 -14.47
CA ASP A 22 18.73 -22.86 -13.61
C ASP A 22 18.95 -22.48 -12.13
N GLU A 23 20.18 -22.56 -11.64
CA GLU A 23 20.53 -22.12 -10.30
C GLU A 23 20.41 -20.58 -10.18
N ALA A 24 20.95 -19.84 -11.14
CA ALA A 24 20.83 -18.39 -11.17
C ALA A 24 19.35 -17.96 -11.21
N ARG A 25 18.54 -18.55 -12.08
CA ARG A 25 17.09 -18.31 -12.16
C ARG A 25 16.38 -18.67 -10.85
N TYR A 26 16.78 -19.77 -10.20
CA TYR A 26 16.25 -20.15 -8.89
C TYR A 26 16.58 -19.11 -7.82
N PHE A 27 17.82 -18.60 -7.77
CA PHE A 27 18.22 -17.56 -6.83
C PHE A 27 17.53 -16.22 -7.11
N PHE A 28 17.36 -15.83 -8.38
CA PHE A 28 16.59 -14.63 -8.75
C PHE A 28 15.12 -14.77 -8.38
N LYS A 29 14.50 -15.91 -8.67
CA LYS A 29 13.11 -16.20 -8.29
C LYS A 29 12.92 -16.22 -6.78
N LYS A 30 13.86 -16.81 -6.03
CA LYS A 30 13.86 -16.83 -4.57
C LYS A 30 14.07 -15.43 -3.99
N ARG A 31 14.95 -14.61 -4.56
CA ARG A 31 15.17 -13.23 -4.15
C ARG A 31 13.93 -12.36 -4.38
N ASN A 32 13.28 -12.50 -5.53
CA ASN A 32 12.03 -11.79 -5.83
C ASN A 32 10.89 -12.24 -4.92
N GLN A 33 10.85 -13.51 -4.50
CA GLN A 33 9.90 -13.98 -3.50
C GLN A 33 10.21 -13.43 -2.10
N LEU A 34 11.48 -13.20 -1.76
CA LEU A 34 11.89 -12.62 -0.47
C LEU A 34 11.58 -11.12 -0.37
N THR A 35 11.46 -10.43 -1.50
CA THR A 35 11.06 -9.02 -1.56
C THR A 35 9.56 -8.81 -1.67
N GLU A 36 8.77 -9.88 -1.76
CA GLU A 36 7.31 -9.75 -1.76
C GLU A 36 6.83 -9.27 -0.39
N TYR A 37 6.17 -8.11 -0.39
CA TYR A 37 5.59 -7.54 0.82
C TYR A 37 4.51 -8.46 1.38
N ARG A 38 4.63 -8.84 2.64
CA ARG A 38 3.68 -9.70 3.35
C ARG A 38 3.11 -8.98 4.56
N ASP A 39 1.82 -9.15 4.78
CA ASP A 39 1.12 -8.60 5.94
C ASP A 39 0.05 -9.57 6.40
N MET A 40 -0.31 -9.51 7.68
CA MET A 40 -1.38 -10.33 8.25
C MET A 40 -2.74 -9.80 7.81
N ASP A 41 -3.70 -10.70 7.52
CA ASP A 41 -5.07 -10.25 7.28
C ASP A 41 -5.69 -9.70 8.58
N ILE A 42 -6.17 -8.44 8.51
CA ILE A 42 -6.80 -7.77 9.66
C ILE A 42 -8.03 -8.51 10.18
N LYS A 43 -8.71 -9.25 9.31
CA LYS A 43 -9.86 -10.05 9.72
C LYS A 43 -9.47 -11.29 10.52
N PHE A 44 -8.16 -11.56 10.70
CA PHE A 44 -7.63 -12.74 11.38
C PHE A 44 -8.23 -14.06 10.85
N GLY A 45 -8.56 -14.08 9.54
CA GLY A 45 -9.03 -15.28 8.87
C GLY A 45 -8.00 -16.40 8.97
N ARG A 46 -8.47 -17.63 9.16
CA ARG A 46 -7.62 -18.83 9.18
C ARG A 46 -7.73 -19.57 7.85
N ASN A 47 -6.62 -20.07 7.38
CA ASN A 47 -6.59 -20.97 6.23
C ASN A 47 -7.21 -22.32 6.63
N PRO A 48 -8.28 -22.79 5.96
CA PRO A 48 -8.96 -24.02 6.34
C PRO A 48 -8.08 -25.27 6.22
N SER A 49 -7.05 -25.26 5.39
CA SER A 49 -6.15 -26.42 5.19
C SER A 49 -4.99 -26.47 6.18
N THR A 50 -4.40 -25.33 6.53
CA THR A 50 -3.22 -25.26 7.42
C THR A 50 -3.55 -24.81 8.84
N ASN A 51 -4.77 -24.31 9.06
CA ASN A 51 -5.24 -23.67 10.30
C ASN A 51 -4.38 -22.48 10.76
N ASP A 52 -3.53 -21.97 9.90
CA ASP A 52 -2.68 -20.81 10.13
C ASP A 52 -3.36 -19.51 9.68
N LEU A 53 -2.84 -18.37 10.11
CA LEU A 53 -3.37 -17.06 9.74
C LEU A 53 -3.20 -16.80 8.23
N ILE A 54 -4.20 -16.20 7.61
CA ILE A 54 -4.12 -15.78 6.20
C ILE A 54 -3.14 -14.63 6.10
N ILE A 55 -2.13 -14.83 5.25
CA ILE A 55 -1.13 -13.82 4.91
C ILE A 55 -1.55 -13.19 3.58
N LYS A 56 -1.60 -11.86 3.54
CA LYS A 56 -1.74 -11.08 2.31
C LYS A 56 -0.37 -10.69 1.80
N SER A 57 -0.16 -10.80 0.49
CA SER A 57 1.12 -10.50 -0.14
C SER A 57 0.96 -9.50 -1.29
N GLY A 58 2.07 -8.87 -1.66
CA GLY A 58 2.14 -7.94 -2.80
C GLY A 58 1.23 -6.73 -2.66
N ASP A 59 0.49 -6.42 -3.71
CA ASP A 59 -0.38 -5.25 -3.81
C ASP A 59 -1.47 -5.22 -2.74
N VAL A 60 -2.00 -6.40 -2.39
CA VAL A 60 -3.06 -6.53 -1.39
C VAL A 60 -2.57 -6.14 0.00
N ALA A 61 -1.32 -6.48 0.33
CA ALA A 61 -0.70 -6.09 1.59
C ALA A 61 -0.52 -4.56 1.68
N VAL A 62 -0.03 -3.94 0.60
CA VAL A 62 0.17 -2.48 0.56
C VAL A 62 -1.17 -1.73 0.60
N LYS A 63 -2.18 -2.19 -0.17
CA LYS A 63 -3.55 -1.63 -0.11
C LYS A 63 -4.13 -1.69 1.30
N GLN A 64 -3.95 -2.81 2.00
CA GLN A 64 -4.41 -2.98 3.36
C GLN A 64 -3.70 -2.03 4.32
N SER A 65 -2.38 -1.88 4.19
CA SER A 65 -1.59 -0.93 4.97
C SER A 65 -2.06 0.50 4.78
N ILE A 66 -2.24 0.94 3.52
CA ILE A 66 -2.76 2.28 3.19
C ILE A 66 -4.15 2.49 3.81
N LYS A 67 -5.06 1.51 3.65
CA LYS A 67 -6.39 1.59 4.25
C LYS A 67 -6.33 1.80 5.76
N ASN A 68 -5.46 1.03 6.44
CA ASN A 68 -5.31 1.13 7.89
C ASN A 68 -4.77 2.48 8.33
N LEU A 69 -3.78 3.01 7.59
CA LEU A 69 -3.22 4.33 7.87
C LEU A 69 -4.27 5.44 7.76
N ILE A 70 -5.10 5.40 6.71
CA ILE A 70 -6.17 6.38 6.48
C ILE A 70 -7.23 6.32 7.58
N LEU A 71 -7.60 5.12 8.02
CA LEU A 71 -8.63 4.91 9.04
C LEU A 71 -8.15 5.08 10.47
N THR A 72 -6.82 5.07 10.70
CA THR A 72 -6.23 5.28 12.03
C THR A 72 -6.13 6.78 12.31
N ASP A 73 -6.57 7.22 13.47
CA ASP A 73 -6.41 8.60 13.90
C ASP A 73 -5.13 8.80 14.72
N PHE A 74 -4.67 10.05 14.85
CA PHE A 74 -3.55 10.38 15.72
C PHE A 74 -3.87 9.95 17.17
N TYR A 75 -2.83 9.48 17.87
CA TYR A 75 -2.90 8.97 19.26
C TYR A 75 -3.68 7.68 19.48
N GLU A 76 -4.29 7.06 18.46
CA GLU A 76 -4.91 5.73 18.60
C GLU A 76 -3.88 4.64 18.90
N ARG A 77 -2.67 4.76 18.36
CA ARG A 77 -1.57 3.82 18.58
C ARG A 77 -0.70 4.27 19.75
N ARG A 78 -0.85 3.64 20.92
CA ARG A 78 -0.13 3.99 22.14
C ARG A 78 1.39 4.05 21.97
N MET A 79 1.98 3.10 21.22
CA MET A 79 3.44 3.03 21.01
C MET A 79 3.94 3.96 19.89
N ARG A 80 3.04 4.47 19.03
CA ARG A 80 3.36 5.36 17.90
C ARG A 80 2.24 6.41 17.73
N PRO A 81 2.14 7.37 18.63
CA PRO A 81 1.04 8.36 18.64
C PRO A 81 1.01 9.26 17.40
N GLY A 82 2.14 9.43 16.72
CA GLY A 82 2.22 10.22 15.48
C GLY A 82 1.78 9.48 14.22
N VAL A 83 1.42 8.18 14.32
CA VAL A 83 0.95 7.42 13.16
C VAL A 83 -0.56 7.54 13.07
N GLY A 84 -1.05 8.19 12.01
CA GLY A 84 -2.47 8.40 11.75
C GLY A 84 -2.69 9.48 10.70
N SER A 85 -3.93 9.66 10.28
CA SER A 85 -4.28 10.60 9.22
C SER A 85 -4.93 11.90 9.71
N GLY A 86 -5.54 11.87 10.91
CA GLY A 86 -6.34 13.01 11.41
C GLY A 86 -7.58 13.35 10.57
N ILE A 87 -7.95 12.50 9.61
CA ILE A 87 -9.07 12.72 8.69
C ILE A 87 -10.39 12.76 9.43
N LYS A 88 -10.54 12.00 10.52
CA LYS A 88 -11.79 11.92 11.28
C LYS A 88 -12.36 13.29 11.64
N LYS A 89 -11.51 14.27 11.95
CA LYS A 89 -11.95 15.63 12.28
C LYS A 89 -12.60 16.32 11.10
N LEU A 90 -12.08 16.14 9.88
CA LEU A 90 -12.62 16.74 8.66
C LEU A 90 -13.94 16.10 8.23
N LEU A 91 -14.21 14.87 8.64
CA LEU A 91 -15.48 14.20 8.33
C LEU A 91 -16.70 14.84 9.02
N PHE A 92 -16.47 15.65 10.05
CA PHE A 92 -17.53 16.45 10.71
C PHE A 92 -17.70 17.84 10.10
N GLU A 93 -16.77 18.29 9.24
CA GLU A 93 -16.87 19.59 8.56
C GLU A 93 -17.89 19.52 7.39
N PRO A 94 -18.41 20.67 6.93
CA PRO A 94 -19.27 20.70 5.75
C PRO A 94 -18.61 20.06 4.54
N ALA A 95 -19.41 19.34 3.73
CA ALA A 95 -18.92 18.71 2.51
C ALA A 95 -18.78 19.76 1.39
N ASP A 96 -17.65 20.44 1.37
CA ASP A 96 -17.29 21.42 0.36
C ASP A 96 -15.96 21.07 -0.34
N ILE A 97 -15.65 21.80 -1.40
CA ILE A 97 -14.41 21.62 -2.17
C ILE A 97 -13.18 21.81 -1.28
N ILE A 98 -13.23 22.69 -0.29
CA ILE A 98 -12.10 22.99 0.60
C ILE A 98 -11.81 21.77 1.48
N THR A 99 -12.86 21.16 2.01
CA THR A 99 -12.73 19.94 2.83
C THR A 99 -12.22 18.75 1.99
N GLU A 100 -12.67 18.61 0.72
CA GLU A 100 -12.14 17.58 -0.20
C GLU A 100 -10.63 17.75 -0.43
N ILE A 101 -10.16 18.99 -0.66
CA ILE A 101 -8.73 19.29 -0.85
C ILE A 101 -7.93 18.97 0.42
N ARG A 102 -8.43 19.37 1.60
CA ARG A 102 -7.76 19.09 2.88
C ARG A 102 -7.66 17.59 3.15
N ILE A 103 -8.72 16.82 2.90
CA ILE A 103 -8.70 15.35 3.02
C ILE A 103 -7.66 14.76 2.08
N LYS A 104 -7.61 15.21 0.83
CA LYS A 104 -6.62 14.78 -0.16
C LYS A 104 -5.19 15.03 0.34
N ASP A 105 -4.91 16.23 0.85
CA ASP A 105 -3.57 16.61 1.32
C ASP A 105 -3.16 15.78 2.55
N LEU A 106 -4.06 15.56 3.50
CA LEU A 106 -3.79 14.70 4.66
C LEU A 106 -3.53 13.24 4.27
N ILE A 107 -4.27 12.71 3.29
CA ILE A 107 -4.02 11.36 2.77
C ILE A 107 -2.63 11.28 2.14
N ALA A 108 -2.29 12.26 1.29
CA ALA A 108 -0.98 12.30 0.64
C ALA A 108 0.15 12.35 1.67
N GLU A 109 0.06 13.22 2.65
CA GLU A 109 1.04 13.37 3.73
C GLU A 109 1.17 12.07 4.54
N THR A 110 0.04 11.48 4.95
CA THR A 110 0.02 10.25 5.74
C THR A 110 0.69 9.09 5.01
N ILE A 111 0.36 8.87 3.74
CA ILE A 111 0.95 7.78 2.95
C ILE A 111 2.44 8.04 2.74
N THR A 112 2.83 9.25 2.35
CA THR A 112 4.23 9.60 2.10
C THR A 112 5.10 9.41 3.35
N ASN A 113 4.57 9.75 4.53
CA ASN A 113 5.31 9.65 5.77
C ASN A 113 5.39 8.22 6.31
N HIS A 114 4.34 7.43 6.17
CA HIS A 114 4.19 6.15 6.88
C HIS A 114 4.23 4.91 5.98
N GLU A 115 3.99 5.03 4.67
CA GLU A 115 4.01 3.90 3.73
C GLU A 115 5.08 4.10 2.65
N LYS A 116 6.32 3.79 3.00
CA LYS A 116 7.48 3.96 2.11
C LYS A 116 7.49 3.06 0.87
N ARG A 117 6.64 2.03 0.84
CA ARG A 117 6.54 1.08 -0.29
C ARG A 117 5.69 1.60 -1.44
N ALA A 118 4.85 2.60 -1.17
CA ALA A 118 3.93 3.18 -2.14
C ALA A 118 4.41 4.57 -2.58
N ASN A 119 4.46 4.78 -3.89
CA ASN A 119 4.67 6.09 -4.49
C ASN A 119 3.34 6.58 -5.07
N ILE A 120 2.83 7.69 -4.57
CA ILE A 120 1.51 8.22 -4.94
C ILE A 120 1.61 8.88 -6.32
N GLU A 121 0.72 8.51 -7.23
CA GLU A 121 0.57 9.16 -8.53
C GLU A 121 -0.60 10.14 -8.54
N ASN A 122 -1.75 9.72 -8.01
CA ASN A 122 -2.94 10.55 -7.97
C ASN A 122 -3.85 10.20 -6.80
N ILE A 123 -4.51 11.20 -6.23
CA ILE A 123 -5.55 11.04 -5.22
C ILE A 123 -6.77 11.85 -5.67
N SER A 124 -7.92 11.21 -5.74
CA SER A 124 -9.21 11.83 -5.99
C SER A 124 -10.11 11.65 -4.79
N VAL A 125 -10.63 12.74 -4.26
CA VAL A 125 -11.60 12.76 -3.17
C VAL A 125 -12.84 13.46 -3.67
N LYS A 126 -14.02 12.85 -3.53
CA LYS A 126 -15.29 13.42 -3.92
C LYS A 126 -16.31 13.21 -2.83
N SER A 127 -17.01 14.25 -2.46
CA SER A 127 -18.15 14.15 -1.56
C SER A 127 -19.31 13.41 -2.23
N THR A 128 -20.00 12.57 -1.47
CA THR A 128 -21.20 11.89 -1.94
C THR A 128 -22.36 12.87 -2.06
N ARG A 129 -23.25 12.66 -3.02
CA ARG A 129 -24.43 13.53 -3.25
C ARG A 129 -25.30 13.70 -2.00
N ASP A 130 -25.39 12.67 -1.18
CA ASP A 130 -26.16 12.65 0.06
C ASP A 130 -25.43 13.36 1.22
N GLY A 131 -24.20 13.82 1.00
CA GLY A 131 -23.38 14.45 2.04
C GLY A 131 -22.96 13.50 3.17
N LEU A 132 -23.17 12.19 3.03
CA LEU A 132 -22.92 11.19 4.07
C LEU A 132 -21.47 10.72 4.14
N GLY A 133 -20.62 11.12 3.19
CA GLY A 133 -19.23 10.72 3.19
C GLY A 133 -18.46 11.17 1.96
N TYR A 134 -17.27 10.61 1.83
CA TYR A 134 -16.34 10.89 0.74
C TYR A 134 -15.89 9.61 0.06
N ASP A 135 -16.00 9.56 -1.26
CA ASP A 135 -15.38 8.53 -2.08
C ASP A 135 -13.92 8.90 -2.35
N VAL A 136 -13.01 8.10 -1.87
CA VAL A 136 -11.58 8.30 -2.03
C VAL A 136 -11.01 7.26 -2.98
N THR A 137 -10.36 7.71 -4.04
CA THR A 137 -9.64 6.85 -4.98
C THR A 137 -8.18 7.28 -5.02
N ILE A 138 -7.28 6.33 -4.78
CA ILE A 138 -5.83 6.52 -4.72
C ILE A 138 -5.20 5.66 -5.79
N VAL A 139 -4.37 6.28 -6.63
CA VAL A 139 -3.53 5.60 -7.62
C VAL A 139 -2.09 5.74 -7.16
N PHE A 140 -1.40 4.63 -7.04
CA PHE A 140 -0.02 4.57 -6.59
C PHE A 140 0.74 3.44 -7.27
N THR A 141 2.06 3.58 -7.37
CA THR A 141 2.97 2.52 -7.78
C THR A 141 3.67 1.94 -6.56
N ILE A 142 4.00 0.65 -6.62
CA ILE A 142 4.76 -0.03 -5.58
C ILE A 142 6.24 -0.03 -5.98
N ILE A 143 7.12 0.33 -5.07
CA ILE A 143 8.57 0.35 -5.33
C ILE A 143 9.02 -1.03 -5.84
N GLY A 144 9.68 -1.04 -7.01
CA GLY A 144 10.11 -2.24 -7.71
C GLY A 144 9.06 -2.85 -8.64
N ARG A 145 7.94 -2.14 -8.89
CA ARG A 145 6.92 -2.49 -9.88
C ARG A 145 6.50 -1.24 -10.65
N ASP A 146 6.41 -1.36 -11.97
CA ASP A 146 6.05 -0.23 -12.85
C ASP A 146 4.53 -0.10 -13.07
N GLN A 147 3.75 -1.07 -12.62
CA GLN A 147 2.31 -1.05 -12.85
C GLN A 147 1.59 -0.25 -11.75
N PRO A 148 0.76 0.75 -12.13
CA PRO A 148 -0.05 1.51 -11.19
C PRO A 148 -1.13 0.62 -10.57
N VAL A 149 -1.35 0.81 -9.30
CA VAL A 149 -2.34 0.09 -8.51
C VAL A 149 -3.39 1.07 -8.04
N THR A 150 -4.66 0.77 -8.32
CA THR A 150 -5.78 1.59 -7.86
C THR A 150 -6.40 1.00 -6.61
N PHE A 151 -6.69 1.86 -5.65
CA PHE A 151 -7.38 1.54 -4.41
C PHE A 151 -8.49 2.55 -4.17
N SER A 152 -9.72 2.08 -3.93
CA SER A 152 -10.87 2.93 -3.59
C SER A 152 -11.42 2.56 -2.23
N THR A 153 -11.80 3.57 -1.45
CA THR A 153 -12.42 3.40 -0.15
C THR A 153 -13.44 4.50 0.10
N PHE A 154 -14.46 4.18 0.86
CA PHE A 154 -15.46 5.13 1.32
C PHE A 154 -15.13 5.57 2.75
N LEU A 155 -15.17 6.87 2.98
CA LEU A 155 -15.03 7.49 4.29
C LEU A 155 -16.41 8.04 4.72
N GLU A 156 -16.98 7.40 5.71
CA GLU A 156 -18.30 7.78 6.23
C GLU A 156 -18.17 9.05 7.08
N ALA A 157 -18.96 10.08 6.74
CA ALA A 157 -19.09 11.29 7.55
C ALA A 157 -20.12 11.03 8.64
N ASN A 158 -19.66 10.87 9.88
CA ASN A 158 -20.54 10.64 11.01
C ASN A 158 -21.19 11.96 11.44
N ARG A 159 -22.23 12.37 10.71
CA ARG A 159 -23.08 13.51 11.05
C ARG A 159 -24.26 12.97 11.85
N GLY A 160 -24.02 12.74 13.17
CA GLY A 160 -25.06 12.38 14.13
C GLY A 160 -26.03 13.51 14.41
#